data_e99e9b7556c45afe8dd657dffc2fa8e0
#
_entry.id   e99e9b7556c45afe8dd657dffc2fa8e0
#
_cell.length_a   1.000
_cell.length_b   1.000
_cell.length_c   1.000
_cell.angle_alpha   90.00
_cell.angle_beta   90.00
_cell.angle_gamma   90.00
#
_symmetry.space_group_name_H-M   'P 1'
#
loop_
_entity.id
_entity.type
_entity.pdbx_description
1 polymer ?
#
loop_
_entity_poly.entity_id
_entity_poly.type
_entity_poly.pdbx_seq_one_letter_code
_entity_poly.pdbx_strand_id
1 'polypeptide(L)'
;EVLTAPAANAAATQMLNGVATQLNAQIQQKALAAKTEALTQAVQTGGEQGAQAAAQLEQMKVQAEQASAMAVKTTVVVPLSENDSSGSGIAISAFPLVIGGILGGSFSVLRVNGTWRRFATATLYSVIGGALTALILNVWFGIIPGDFATLWAAFGATYLATAFFIVGVGALSSPLIGLAVGAVITMFIGNPISGASMPSVFLPGAWGQIGQMMVPGASSTLLRSIAYFPEVATSDQ
;
A
#
# COMPACT_ATOMS: atom_id res chain seq x y z
N GLU A 1 21.30 -1.86 7.81
CA GLU A 1 20.54 -2.08 6.58
C GLU A 1 19.05 -2.05 6.89
N VAL A 2 18.26 -1.33 6.09
CA VAL A 2 16.80 -1.33 6.18
C VAL A 2 16.25 -2.01 4.94
N LEU A 3 15.52 -3.10 5.13
CA LEU A 3 14.80 -3.77 4.06
C LEU A 3 13.43 -3.13 3.88
N THR A 4 13.08 -2.76 2.66
CA THR A 4 11.79 -2.17 2.33
C THR A 4 11.10 -2.97 1.23
N ALA A 5 9.79 -3.11 1.37
CA ALA A 5 8.94 -3.72 0.37
C ALA A 5 7.78 -2.75 0.04
N PRO A 6 8.02 -1.74 -0.80
CA PRO A 6 7.00 -0.75 -1.13
C PRO A 6 5.74 -1.36 -1.74
N ALA A 7 5.87 -2.48 -2.44
CA ALA A 7 4.75 -3.24 -2.96
C ALA A 7 3.85 -3.83 -1.85
N ALA A 8 4.42 -4.16 -0.69
CA ALA A 8 3.63 -4.62 0.45
C ALA A 8 2.85 -3.47 1.11
N ASN A 9 3.52 -2.34 1.35
CA ASN A 9 2.84 -1.12 1.81
C ASN A 9 3.68 0.13 1.54
N ALA A 10 3.21 0.99 0.66
CA ALA A 10 3.90 2.21 0.27
C ALA A 10 4.03 3.21 1.43
N ALA A 11 2.99 3.38 2.26
CA ALA A 11 3.02 4.33 3.38
C ALA A 11 4.06 3.92 4.43
N ALA A 12 4.12 2.63 4.80
CA ALA A 12 5.13 2.11 5.73
C ALA A 12 6.55 2.29 5.16
N THR A 13 6.74 2.03 3.87
CA THR A 13 8.03 2.23 3.20
C THR A 13 8.45 3.69 3.18
N GLN A 14 7.53 4.62 2.92
CA GLN A 14 7.82 6.06 2.97
C GLN A 14 8.23 6.51 4.38
N MET A 15 7.56 6.01 5.43
CA MET A 15 7.95 6.30 6.82
C MET A 15 9.36 5.76 7.13
N LEU A 16 9.67 4.52 6.75
CA LEU A 16 10.98 3.93 6.95
C LEU A 16 12.09 4.68 6.19
N ASN A 17 11.83 5.06 4.94
CA ASN A 17 12.74 5.87 4.15
C ASN A 17 12.95 7.26 4.77
N GLY A 18 11.89 7.89 5.30
CA GLY A 18 11.98 9.15 6.02
C GLY A 18 12.87 9.05 7.25
N VAL A 19 12.69 8.00 8.07
CA VAL A 19 13.53 7.72 9.24
C VAL A 19 14.99 7.45 8.83
N ALA A 20 15.21 6.63 7.80
CA ALA A 20 16.55 6.34 7.28
C ALA A 20 17.27 7.61 6.80
N THR A 21 16.56 8.49 6.08
CA THR A 21 17.08 9.77 5.61
C THR A 21 17.43 10.70 6.77
N GLN A 22 16.57 10.79 7.79
CA GLN A 22 16.84 11.59 8.98
C GLN A 22 18.04 11.07 9.78
N LEU A 23 18.15 9.76 9.95
CA LEU A 23 19.30 9.15 10.62
C LEU A 23 20.60 9.43 9.86
N ASN A 24 20.59 9.26 8.54
CA ASN A 24 21.75 9.57 7.71
C ASN A 24 22.12 11.05 7.79
N ALA A 25 21.15 11.97 7.76
CA ALA A 25 21.40 13.40 7.93
C ALA A 25 21.98 13.73 9.31
N GLN A 26 21.48 13.14 10.39
CA GLN A 26 22.04 13.32 11.74
C GLN A 26 23.47 12.78 11.87
N ILE A 27 23.75 11.62 11.28
CA ILE A 27 25.11 11.06 11.25
C ILE A 27 26.07 12.00 10.52
N GLN A 28 25.67 12.50 9.36
CA GLN A 28 26.47 13.45 8.57
C GLN A 28 26.68 14.78 9.31
N GLN A 29 25.63 15.33 9.95
CA GLN A 29 25.76 16.57 10.73
C GLN A 29 26.70 16.42 11.91
N LYS A 30 26.62 15.31 12.67
CA LYS A 30 27.55 15.02 13.77
C LYS A 30 28.99 14.86 13.28
N ALA A 31 29.20 14.16 12.17
CA ALA A 31 30.52 13.99 11.58
C ALA A 31 31.08 15.34 11.07
N LEU A 32 30.24 16.22 10.49
CA LEU A 32 30.64 17.54 10.04
C LEU A 32 30.97 18.48 11.22
N ALA A 33 30.16 18.47 12.29
CA ALA A 33 30.38 19.27 13.49
C ALA A 33 31.71 18.87 14.17
N ALA A 34 31.96 17.57 14.34
CA ALA A 34 33.23 17.08 14.89
C ALA A 34 34.44 17.49 14.03
N LYS A 35 34.30 17.46 12.70
CA LYS A 35 35.32 17.91 11.77
C LYS A 35 35.60 19.42 11.87
N THR A 36 34.55 20.22 12.05
CA THR A 36 34.68 21.69 12.19
C THR A 36 35.34 22.07 13.51
N GLU A 37 34.96 21.41 14.63
CA GLU A 37 35.60 21.62 15.93
C GLU A 37 37.08 21.28 15.90
N ALA A 38 37.45 20.14 15.30
CA ALA A 38 38.85 19.72 15.17
C ALA A 38 39.70 20.69 14.30
N LEU A 39 39.10 21.17 13.20
CA LEU A 39 39.74 22.22 12.37
C LEU A 39 39.95 23.52 13.12
N THR A 40 38.98 23.93 13.92
CA THR A 40 39.07 25.14 14.74
C THR A 40 40.15 25.04 15.79
N GLN A 41 40.26 23.88 16.46
CA GLN A 41 41.35 23.61 17.42
C GLN A 41 42.73 23.56 16.74
N ALA A 42 42.83 22.92 15.57
CA ALA A 42 44.10 22.81 14.83
C ALA A 42 44.61 24.19 14.34
N VAL A 43 43.72 25.13 14.00
CA VAL A 43 44.07 26.48 13.58
C VAL A 43 44.50 27.36 14.77
N GLN A 44 43.95 27.13 15.96
CA GLN A 44 44.25 27.93 17.16
C GLN A 44 45.56 27.52 17.84
N THR A 45 46.06 26.30 17.64
CA THR A 45 47.30 25.78 18.24
C THR A 45 48.40 25.65 17.19
N GLY A 46 49.06 26.76 16.89
CA GLY A 46 50.29 26.74 16.06
C GLY A 46 51.46 26.10 16.81
N GLY A 47 52.30 25.29 16.12
CA GLY A 47 53.49 24.65 16.66
C GLY A 47 53.39 23.12 16.76
N GLU A 48 54.15 22.51 17.66
CA GLU A 48 54.20 21.03 17.85
C GLU A 48 52.84 20.41 18.16
N GLN A 49 51.88 21.19 18.69
CA GLN A 49 50.51 20.81 18.91
C GLN A 49 49.72 20.69 17.59
N GLY A 50 50.15 21.33 16.52
CA GLY A 50 49.54 21.20 15.18
C GLY A 50 49.73 19.79 14.57
N ALA A 51 50.83 19.11 14.89
CA ALA A 51 51.09 17.75 14.45
C ALA A 51 50.18 16.73 15.16
N GLN A 52 49.87 16.96 16.43
CA GLN A 52 48.93 16.11 17.20
C GLN A 52 47.49 16.35 16.71
N ALA A 53 47.10 17.61 16.35
CA ALA A 53 45.80 17.90 15.77
C ALA A 53 45.63 17.31 14.37
N ALA A 54 46.70 17.24 13.56
CA ALA A 54 46.70 16.58 12.27
C ALA A 54 46.48 15.05 12.40
N ALA A 55 47.12 14.40 13.40
CA ALA A 55 46.93 12.98 13.70
C ALA A 55 45.49 12.69 14.17
N GLN A 56 44.89 13.59 14.97
CA GLN A 56 43.48 13.48 15.38
C GLN A 56 42.53 13.69 14.19
N LEU A 57 42.86 14.58 13.25
CA LEU A 57 42.09 14.79 11.99
C LEU A 57 42.12 13.50 11.14
N GLU A 58 43.23 12.81 11.06
CA GLU A 58 43.33 11.56 10.32
C GLU A 58 42.52 10.43 11.00
N GLN A 59 42.56 10.33 12.33
CA GLN A 59 41.68 9.41 13.07
C GLN A 59 40.19 9.73 12.90
N MET A 60 39.83 11.02 12.86
CA MET A 60 38.44 11.42 12.61
C MET A 60 37.99 11.21 11.16
N LYS A 61 38.90 11.29 10.17
CA LYS A 61 38.59 10.87 8.80
C LYS A 61 38.25 9.39 8.75
N VAL A 62 39.03 8.54 9.40
CA VAL A 62 38.76 7.11 9.49
C VAL A 62 37.44 6.83 10.20
N GLN A 63 37.16 7.57 11.29
CA GLN A 63 35.84 7.47 11.95
C GLN A 63 34.67 7.99 11.10
N ALA A 64 34.87 9.06 10.32
CA ALA A 64 33.87 9.57 9.39
C ALA A 64 33.63 8.61 8.21
N GLU A 65 34.67 7.94 7.72
CA GLU A 65 34.55 6.85 6.74
C GLU A 65 33.81 5.65 7.32
N GLN A 66 34.12 5.25 8.55
CA GLN A 66 33.39 4.20 9.26
C GLN A 66 31.94 4.59 9.53
N ALA A 67 31.66 5.83 9.90
CA ALA A 67 30.29 6.35 10.06
C ALA A 67 29.53 6.39 8.73
N SER A 68 30.19 6.72 7.62
CA SER A 68 29.57 6.64 6.29
C SER A 68 29.35 5.20 5.83
N ALA A 69 30.22 4.27 6.24
CA ALA A 69 30.02 2.85 6.03
C ALA A 69 28.87 2.26 6.90
N MET A 70 28.57 2.89 8.04
CA MET A 70 27.40 2.60 8.87
C MET A 70 26.13 3.35 8.43
N ALA A 71 26.18 4.11 7.34
CA ALA A 71 25.00 4.77 6.80
C ALA A 71 23.90 3.73 6.53
N VAL A 72 22.66 4.07 6.90
CA VAL A 72 21.52 3.19 6.71
C VAL A 72 21.32 2.95 5.22
N LYS A 73 21.57 1.73 4.77
CA LYS A 73 21.35 1.29 3.39
C LYS A 73 19.93 0.75 3.29
N THR A 74 19.14 1.35 2.43
CA THR A 74 17.80 0.85 2.11
C THR A 74 17.90 -0.11 0.93
N THR A 75 17.45 -1.33 1.11
CA THR A 75 17.35 -2.34 0.05
C THR A 75 15.89 -2.61 -0.26
N VAL A 76 15.49 -2.38 -1.49
CA VAL A 76 14.13 -2.68 -1.97
C VAL A 76 14.06 -4.16 -2.28
N VAL A 77 13.24 -4.90 -1.53
CA VAL A 77 13.07 -6.35 -1.69
C VAL A 77 12.02 -6.66 -2.78
N VAL A 78 10.90 -5.92 -2.77
CA VAL A 78 9.83 -6.07 -3.77
C VAL A 78 9.60 -4.70 -4.40
N PRO A 79 10.04 -4.49 -5.66
CA PRO A 79 9.88 -3.22 -6.34
C PRO A 79 8.42 -2.98 -6.75
N LEU A 80 8.08 -1.73 -6.91
CA LEU A 80 6.79 -1.30 -7.47
C LEU A 80 6.79 -1.42 -9.00
N SER A 81 5.60 -1.33 -9.60
CA SER A 81 5.47 -1.14 -11.05
C SER A 81 6.15 0.17 -11.48
N GLU A 82 6.78 0.19 -12.66
CA GLU A 82 7.39 1.39 -13.24
C GLU A 82 6.36 2.53 -13.39
N ASN A 83 5.10 2.20 -13.65
CA ASN A 83 4.01 3.15 -13.80
C ASN A 83 3.33 3.55 -12.47
N ASP A 84 3.74 2.96 -11.34
CA ASP A 84 3.28 3.30 -10.00
C ASP A 84 4.44 3.50 -9.02
N SER A 85 5.28 4.46 -9.30
CA SER A 85 6.47 4.78 -8.49
C SER A 85 6.15 5.14 -7.03
N SER A 86 4.92 5.55 -6.74
CA SER A 86 4.45 5.89 -5.39
C SER A 86 3.88 4.70 -4.63
N GLY A 87 3.57 3.58 -5.30
CA GLY A 87 2.90 2.42 -4.71
C GLY A 87 1.46 2.69 -4.26
N SER A 88 0.85 3.70 -4.84
CA SER A 88 -0.51 4.11 -4.50
C SER A 88 -1.59 3.47 -5.39
N GLY A 89 -1.21 2.74 -6.43
CA GLY A 89 -2.12 2.19 -7.43
C GLY A 89 -3.22 1.32 -6.83
N ILE A 90 -2.88 0.41 -5.91
CA ILE A 90 -3.88 -0.42 -5.22
C ILE A 90 -4.76 0.45 -4.31
N ALA A 91 -4.17 1.39 -3.56
CA ALA A 91 -4.93 2.27 -2.67
C ALA A 91 -5.91 3.17 -3.43
N ILE A 92 -5.47 3.75 -4.55
CA ILE A 92 -6.32 4.59 -5.41
C ILE A 92 -7.42 3.76 -6.09
N SER A 93 -7.14 2.53 -6.50
CA SER A 93 -8.12 1.65 -7.15
C SER A 93 -9.17 1.11 -6.18
N ALA A 94 -8.89 1.04 -4.88
CA ALA A 94 -9.81 0.49 -3.88
C ALA A 94 -11.16 1.23 -3.84
N PHE A 95 -11.15 2.57 -3.92
CA PHE A 95 -12.36 3.36 -3.88
C PHE A 95 -13.25 3.20 -5.13
N PRO A 96 -12.75 3.32 -6.37
CA PRO A 96 -13.52 3.01 -7.58
C PRO A 96 -14.05 1.58 -7.62
N LEU A 97 -13.30 0.60 -7.09
CA LEU A 97 -13.76 -0.79 -7.01
C LEU A 97 -14.98 -0.94 -6.11
N VAL A 98 -14.98 -0.30 -4.94
CA VAL A 98 -16.16 -0.29 -4.05
C VAL A 98 -17.36 0.36 -4.72
N ILE A 99 -17.16 1.53 -5.33
CA ILE A 99 -18.24 2.23 -6.05
C ILE A 99 -18.78 1.39 -7.21
N GLY A 100 -17.89 0.79 -8.01
CA GLY A 100 -18.29 -0.09 -9.12
C GLY A 100 -19.14 -1.27 -8.65
N GLY A 101 -18.77 -1.92 -7.55
CA GLY A 101 -19.56 -2.97 -6.94
C GLY A 101 -20.93 -2.50 -6.44
N ILE A 102 -20.97 -1.32 -5.81
CA ILE A 102 -22.23 -0.69 -5.38
C ILE A 102 -23.13 -0.37 -6.59
N LEU A 103 -22.60 0.16 -7.68
CA LEU A 103 -23.34 0.46 -8.90
C LEU A 103 -23.94 -0.82 -9.50
N GLY A 104 -23.17 -1.90 -9.60
CA GLY A 104 -23.67 -3.19 -10.09
C GLY A 104 -24.77 -3.78 -9.23
N GLY A 105 -24.59 -3.76 -7.91
CA GLY A 105 -25.59 -4.20 -6.95
C GLY A 105 -26.86 -3.33 -7.00
N SER A 106 -26.68 -2.00 -7.05
CA SER A 106 -27.79 -1.03 -7.15
C SER A 106 -28.63 -1.24 -8.41
N PHE A 107 -27.96 -1.34 -9.56
CA PHE A 107 -28.63 -1.60 -10.82
C PHE A 107 -29.42 -2.89 -10.76
N SER A 108 -28.80 -3.96 -10.25
CA SER A 108 -29.45 -5.28 -10.13
C SER A 108 -30.67 -5.24 -9.23
N VAL A 109 -30.60 -4.57 -8.07
CA VAL A 109 -31.66 -4.58 -7.07
C VAL A 109 -32.82 -3.62 -7.42
N LEU A 110 -32.52 -2.50 -8.07
CA LEU A 110 -33.52 -1.45 -8.36
C LEU A 110 -34.22 -1.65 -9.72
N ARG A 111 -33.53 -2.22 -10.71
CA ARG A 111 -34.04 -2.29 -12.09
C ARG A 111 -34.48 -3.69 -12.50
N VAL A 112 -34.03 -4.73 -11.79
CA VAL A 112 -34.35 -6.11 -12.15
C VAL A 112 -35.36 -6.70 -11.18
N ASN A 113 -36.42 -7.29 -11.73
CA ASN A 113 -37.44 -7.97 -10.96
C ASN A 113 -37.12 -9.47 -10.84
N GLY A 114 -37.31 -10.01 -9.64
CA GLY A 114 -37.04 -11.42 -9.31
C GLY A 114 -35.63 -11.66 -8.82
N THR A 115 -35.52 -12.29 -7.65
CA THR A 115 -34.26 -12.49 -6.92
C THR A 115 -33.21 -13.19 -7.78
N TRP A 116 -33.55 -14.26 -8.46
CA TRP A 116 -32.63 -15.02 -9.30
C TRP A 116 -32.08 -14.19 -10.48
N ARG A 117 -32.92 -13.41 -11.10
CA ARG A 117 -32.51 -12.49 -12.19
C ARG A 117 -31.57 -11.40 -11.67
N ARG A 118 -31.76 -10.90 -10.45
CA ARG A 118 -30.86 -9.92 -9.80
C ARG A 118 -29.48 -10.49 -9.62
N PHE A 119 -29.35 -11.72 -9.11
CA PHE A 119 -28.06 -12.40 -8.97
C PHE A 119 -27.40 -12.63 -10.34
N ALA A 120 -28.14 -13.09 -11.34
CA ALA A 120 -27.61 -13.28 -12.69
C ALA A 120 -27.12 -11.97 -13.30
N THR A 121 -27.86 -10.87 -13.14
CA THR A 121 -27.45 -9.53 -13.62
C THR A 121 -26.21 -9.05 -12.87
N ALA A 122 -26.14 -9.21 -11.55
CA ALA A 122 -24.97 -8.87 -10.76
C ALA A 122 -23.74 -9.64 -11.20
N THR A 123 -23.89 -10.94 -11.49
CA THR A 123 -22.79 -11.79 -11.99
C THR A 123 -22.31 -11.30 -13.36
N LEU A 124 -23.22 -11.06 -14.30
CA LEU A 124 -22.86 -10.57 -15.64
C LEU A 124 -22.15 -9.21 -15.57
N TYR A 125 -22.68 -8.28 -14.77
CA TYR A 125 -22.04 -6.99 -14.51
C TYR A 125 -20.62 -7.15 -13.96
N SER A 126 -20.45 -8.04 -12.97
CA SER A 126 -19.14 -8.26 -12.31
C SER A 126 -18.11 -8.85 -13.26
N VAL A 127 -18.52 -9.77 -14.13
CA VAL A 127 -17.64 -10.36 -15.14
C VAL A 127 -17.17 -9.29 -16.14
N ILE A 128 -18.10 -8.51 -16.67
CA ILE A 128 -17.77 -7.45 -17.65
C ILE A 128 -17.02 -6.31 -16.97
N GLY A 129 -17.46 -5.85 -15.80
CA GLY A 129 -16.83 -4.78 -15.04
C GLY A 129 -15.43 -5.14 -14.59
N GLY A 130 -15.21 -6.37 -14.14
CA GLY A 130 -13.89 -6.90 -13.79
C GLY A 130 -12.94 -6.90 -14.98
N ALA A 131 -13.41 -7.35 -16.16
CA ALA A 131 -12.61 -7.34 -17.39
C ALA A 131 -12.21 -5.92 -17.80
N LEU A 132 -13.16 -4.99 -17.78
CA LEU A 132 -12.90 -3.58 -18.10
C LEU A 132 -11.91 -2.94 -17.11
N THR A 133 -12.06 -3.22 -15.83
CA THR A 133 -11.15 -2.71 -14.79
C THR A 133 -9.74 -3.28 -14.98
N ALA A 134 -9.61 -4.58 -15.24
CA ALA A 134 -8.34 -5.21 -15.53
C ALA A 134 -7.71 -4.60 -16.81
N LEU A 135 -8.50 -4.40 -17.87
CA LEU A 135 -8.02 -3.76 -19.10
C LEU A 135 -7.47 -2.36 -18.83
N ILE A 136 -8.17 -1.56 -18.04
CA ILE A 136 -7.78 -0.18 -17.73
C ILE A 136 -6.54 -0.14 -16.82
N LEU A 137 -6.56 -0.84 -15.69
CA LEU A 137 -5.52 -0.71 -14.66
C LEU A 137 -4.25 -1.51 -14.97
N ASN A 138 -4.38 -2.66 -15.62
CA ASN A 138 -3.25 -3.51 -15.96
C ASN A 138 -2.70 -3.23 -17.36
N VAL A 139 -3.56 -3.23 -18.39
CA VAL A 139 -3.09 -3.13 -19.79
C VAL A 139 -2.90 -1.67 -20.21
N TRP A 140 -3.87 -0.78 -19.95
CA TRP A 140 -3.79 0.60 -20.41
C TRP A 140 -2.85 1.45 -19.55
N PHE A 141 -3.06 1.47 -18.24
CA PHE A 141 -2.23 2.28 -17.34
C PHE A 141 -0.99 1.55 -16.83
N GLY A 142 -0.97 0.21 -16.80
CA GLY A 142 0.13 -0.59 -16.26
C GLY A 142 0.41 -0.34 -14.77
N ILE A 143 -0.57 0.19 -14.02
CA ILE A 143 -0.42 0.54 -12.61
C ILE A 143 -0.37 -0.70 -11.73
N ILE A 144 -1.17 -1.73 -12.05
CA ILE A 144 -1.25 -2.99 -11.30
C ILE A 144 -0.61 -4.08 -12.17
N PRO A 145 0.61 -4.54 -11.82
CA PRO A 145 1.27 -5.62 -12.54
C PRO A 145 0.60 -6.97 -12.26
N GLY A 146 0.80 -7.94 -13.14
CA GLY A 146 0.30 -9.29 -12.97
C GLY A 146 -0.36 -9.85 -14.22
N ASP A 147 -0.78 -11.12 -14.14
CA ASP A 147 -1.50 -11.78 -15.21
C ASP A 147 -2.92 -11.19 -15.35
N PHE A 148 -3.30 -10.88 -16.60
CA PHE A 148 -4.60 -10.27 -16.90
C PHE A 148 -5.79 -11.12 -16.43
N ALA A 149 -5.76 -12.43 -16.65
CA ALA A 149 -6.88 -13.30 -16.32
C ALA A 149 -7.07 -13.39 -14.80
N THR A 150 -5.98 -13.45 -14.06
CA THR A 150 -6.00 -13.49 -12.59
C THR A 150 -6.50 -12.17 -12.00
N LEU A 151 -6.04 -11.04 -12.54
CA LEU A 151 -6.54 -9.71 -12.13
C LEU A 151 -7.99 -9.50 -12.51
N TRP A 152 -8.41 -9.94 -13.70
CA TRP A 152 -9.81 -9.95 -14.11
C TRP A 152 -10.68 -10.71 -13.12
N ALA A 153 -10.28 -11.93 -12.77
CA ALA A 153 -10.99 -12.74 -11.78
C ALA A 153 -11.09 -12.03 -10.41
N ALA A 154 -10.01 -11.42 -9.94
CA ALA A 154 -9.97 -10.70 -8.67
C ALA A 154 -10.87 -9.46 -8.65
N PHE A 155 -10.82 -8.63 -9.70
CA PHE A 155 -11.73 -7.48 -9.84
C PHE A 155 -13.18 -7.91 -9.98
N GLY A 156 -13.43 -8.95 -10.79
CA GLY A 156 -14.75 -9.54 -10.93
C GLY A 156 -15.31 -10.08 -9.62
N ALA A 157 -14.51 -10.80 -8.85
CA ALA A 157 -14.88 -11.30 -7.52
C ALA A 157 -15.20 -10.16 -6.54
N THR A 158 -14.43 -9.08 -6.57
CA THR A 158 -14.67 -7.88 -5.75
C THR A 158 -16.03 -7.24 -6.04
N TYR A 159 -16.33 -7.04 -7.32
CA TYR A 159 -17.64 -6.51 -7.76
C TYR A 159 -18.77 -7.46 -7.40
N LEU A 160 -18.57 -8.76 -7.63
CA LEU A 160 -19.55 -9.80 -7.34
C LEU A 160 -19.91 -9.85 -5.86
N ALA A 161 -18.89 -9.85 -4.99
CA ALA A 161 -19.09 -9.89 -3.54
C ALA A 161 -19.88 -8.67 -3.05
N THR A 162 -19.53 -7.47 -3.50
CA THR A 162 -20.25 -6.24 -3.14
C THR A 162 -21.69 -6.26 -3.68
N ALA A 163 -21.87 -6.61 -4.96
CA ALA A 163 -23.18 -6.65 -5.59
C ALA A 163 -24.08 -7.74 -4.96
N PHE A 164 -23.53 -8.92 -4.65
CA PHE A 164 -24.28 -10.00 -4.01
C PHE A 164 -24.69 -9.65 -2.59
N PHE A 165 -23.84 -8.92 -1.85
CA PHE A 165 -24.20 -8.43 -0.53
C PHE A 165 -25.42 -7.48 -0.61
N ILE A 166 -25.41 -6.52 -1.54
CA ILE A 166 -26.53 -5.58 -1.77
C ILE A 166 -27.80 -6.33 -2.20
N VAL A 167 -27.68 -7.24 -3.17
CA VAL A 167 -28.82 -8.03 -3.67
C VAL A 167 -29.36 -8.95 -2.58
N GLY A 168 -28.51 -9.57 -1.79
CA GLY A 168 -28.90 -10.46 -0.70
C GLY A 168 -29.68 -9.75 0.39
N VAL A 169 -29.14 -8.63 0.90
CA VAL A 169 -29.84 -7.79 1.89
C VAL A 169 -31.15 -7.25 1.30
N GLY A 170 -31.13 -6.82 0.04
CA GLY A 170 -32.32 -6.33 -0.66
C GLY A 170 -33.40 -7.40 -0.89
N ALA A 171 -33.01 -8.67 -1.04
CA ALA A 171 -33.94 -9.78 -1.18
C ALA A 171 -34.60 -10.15 0.16
N LEU A 172 -33.90 -9.98 1.27
CA LEU A 172 -34.39 -10.27 2.62
C LEU A 172 -35.22 -9.12 3.22
N SER A 173 -35.09 -7.91 2.68
CA SER A 173 -35.77 -6.72 3.20
C SER A 173 -36.48 -5.93 2.09
N SER A 174 -35.82 -4.93 1.55
CA SER A 174 -36.28 -4.19 0.38
C SER A 174 -35.09 -3.71 -0.46
N PRO A 175 -35.29 -3.41 -1.76
CA PRO A 175 -34.24 -2.91 -2.65
C PRO A 175 -33.48 -1.70 -2.09
N LEU A 176 -34.19 -0.74 -1.50
CA LEU A 176 -33.59 0.46 -0.93
C LEU A 176 -32.79 0.18 0.33
N ILE A 177 -33.25 -0.72 1.20
CA ILE A 177 -32.51 -1.14 2.40
C ILE A 177 -31.26 -1.89 1.98
N GLY A 178 -31.34 -2.79 1.00
CA GLY A 178 -30.18 -3.50 0.46
C GLY A 178 -29.10 -2.55 -0.05
N LEU A 179 -29.52 -1.55 -0.82
CA LEU A 179 -28.61 -0.52 -1.31
C LEU A 179 -28.01 0.32 -0.17
N ALA A 180 -28.83 0.83 0.74
CA ALA A 180 -28.36 1.69 1.84
C ALA A 180 -27.38 0.95 2.77
N VAL A 181 -27.75 -0.25 3.21
CA VAL A 181 -26.92 -1.09 4.08
C VAL A 181 -25.62 -1.50 3.36
N GLY A 182 -25.73 -1.91 2.10
CA GLY A 182 -24.59 -2.28 1.29
C GLY A 182 -23.59 -1.12 1.11
N ALA A 183 -24.09 0.06 0.74
CA ALA A 183 -23.25 1.25 0.57
C ALA A 183 -22.61 1.69 1.89
N VAL A 184 -23.37 1.74 2.98
CA VAL A 184 -22.83 2.12 4.30
C VAL A 184 -21.76 1.15 4.76
N ILE A 185 -22.02 -0.14 4.72
CA ILE A 185 -21.06 -1.15 5.20
C ILE A 185 -19.81 -1.19 4.33
N THR A 186 -19.93 -1.19 3.02
CA THR A 186 -18.75 -1.32 2.15
C THR A 186 -17.96 -0.02 2.01
N MET A 187 -18.64 1.14 1.85
CA MET A 187 -17.97 2.40 1.59
C MET A 187 -17.56 3.13 2.87
N PHE A 188 -18.47 3.28 3.83
CA PHE A 188 -18.19 4.11 5.02
C PHE A 188 -17.53 3.35 6.16
N ILE A 189 -17.74 2.04 6.27
CA ILE A 189 -17.11 1.21 7.29
C ILE A 189 -15.95 0.42 6.68
N GLY A 190 -16.21 -0.39 5.68
CA GLY A 190 -15.24 -1.32 5.11
C GLY A 190 -14.05 -0.65 4.44
N ASN A 191 -14.28 0.43 3.67
CA ASN A 191 -13.18 1.08 2.95
C ASN A 191 -12.15 1.75 3.86
N PRO A 192 -12.51 2.53 4.91
CA PRO A 192 -11.52 3.11 5.83
C PRO A 192 -10.69 2.08 6.59
N ILE A 193 -11.27 0.93 6.95
CA ILE A 193 -10.57 -0.12 7.70
C ILE A 193 -9.99 -1.23 6.81
N SER A 194 -10.02 -1.05 5.50
CA SER A 194 -9.59 -2.05 4.51
C SER A 194 -8.10 -2.41 4.54
N GLY A 195 -7.25 -1.52 5.04
CA GLY A 195 -5.80 -1.69 4.90
C GLY A 195 -5.24 -1.35 3.52
N ALA A 196 -6.06 -0.80 2.62
CA ALA A 196 -5.63 -0.44 1.26
C ALA A 196 -4.60 0.69 1.26
N SER A 197 -4.84 1.74 2.05
CA SER A 197 -3.97 2.92 2.15
C SER A 197 -2.96 2.83 3.30
N MET A 198 -3.29 2.13 4.38
CA MET A 198 -2.47 2.00 5.58
C MET A 198 -2.48 0.53 6.04
N PRO A 199 -1.35 -0.02 6.53
CA PRO A 199 -1.33 -1.38 7.03
C PRO A 199 -2.43 -1.63 8.07
N SER A 200 -3.14 -2.74 7.95
CA SER A 200 -4.21 -3.11 8.88
C SER A 200 -3.73 -3.24 10.34
N VAL A 201 -2.45 -3.53 10.55
CA VAL A 201 -1.81 -3.62 11.87
C VAL A 201 -1.71 -2.27 12.61
N PHE A 202 -1.83 -1.14 11.92
CA PHE A 202 -1.84 0.18 12.53
C PHE A 202 -3.23 0.61 13.02
N LEU A 203 -4.25 -0.14 12.68
CA LEU A 203 -5.60 0.11 13.16
C LEU A 203 -5.74 -0.36 14.62
N PRO A 204 -6.38 0.44 15.51
CA PRO A 204 -6.49 0.10 16.92
C PRO A 204 -7.38 -1.13 17.13
N GLY A 205 -7.01 -1.99 18.09
CA GLY A 205 -7.80 -3.16 18.49
C GLY A 205 -8.05 -4.15 17.36
N ALA A 206 -9.28 -4.61 17.21
CA ALA A 206 -9.66 -5.61 16.20
C ALA A 206 -10.07 -5.02 14.85
N TRP A 207 -10.01 -3.69 14.66
CA TRP A 207 -10.50 -3.06 13.42
C TRP A 207 -9.76 -3.51 12.16
N GLY A 208 -8.45 -3.78 12.27
CA GLY A 208 -7.69 -4.32 11.15
C GLY A 208 -8.19 -5.71 10.72
N GLN A 209 -8.47 -6.59 11.68
CA GLN A 209 -9.00 -7.94 11.39
C GLN A 209 -10.41 -7.86 10.81
N ILE A 210 -11.28 -7.03 11.40
CA ILE A 210 -12.65 -6.81 10.88
C ILE A 210 -12.58 -6.27 9.45
N GLY A 211 -11.69 -5.33 9.18
CA GLY A 211 -11.51 -4.75 7.84
C GLY A 211 -11.12 -5.80 6.80
N GLN A 212 -10.26 -6.75 7.16
CA GLN A 212 -9.85 -7.84 6.27
C GLN A 212 -10.98 -8.86 6.00
N MET A 213 -11.98 -8.96 6.87
CA MET A 213 -13.18 -9.77 6.63
C MET A 213 -14.19 -9.08 5.71
N MET A 214 -14.05 -7.79 5.47
CA MET A 214 -14.91 -7.02 4.59
C MET A 214 -14.39 -7.02 3.14
N VAL A 215 -15.30 -6.85 2.17
CA VAL A 215 -14.95 -6.87 0.74
C VAL A 215 -13.80 -5.92 0.40
N PRO A 216 -13.76 -4.65 0.83
CA PRO A 216 -12.66 -3.75 0.48
C PRO A 216 -11.30 -4.22 1.01
N GLY A 217 -11.25 -4.76 2.25
CA GLY A 217 -10.01 -5.26 2.84
C GLY A 217 -9.53 -6.55 2.20
N ALA A 218 -10.40 -7.54 2.07
CA ALA A 218 -10.08 -8.79 1.39
C ALA A 218 -9.62 -8.55 -0.04
N SER A 219 -10.28 -7.64 -0.78
CA SER A 219 -9.92 -7.30 -2.15
C SER A 219 -8.56 -6.62 -2.26
N SER A 220 -8.26 -5.67 -1.37
CA SER A 220 -6.96 -4.97 -1.39
C SER A 220 -5.80 -5.91 -1.10
N THR A 221 -5.99 -6.85 -0.18
CA THR A 221 -5.01 -7.89 0.14
C THR A 221 -4.84 -8.87 -1.01
N LEU A 222 -5.96 -9.36 -1.58
CA LEU A 222 -5.94 -10.25 -2.73
C LEU A 222 -5.21 -9.63 -3.93
N LEU A 223 -5.55 -8.38 -4.29
CA LEU A 223 -4.91 -7.68 -5.41
C LEU A 223 -3.41 -7.49 -5.17
N ARG A 224 -3.01 -7.15 -3.93
CA ARG A 224 -1.61 -7.01 -3.57
C ARG A 224 -0.85 -8.32 -3.69
N SER A 225 -1.44 -9.41 -3.21
CA SER A 225 -0.84 -10.75 -3.31
C SER A 225 -0.65 -11.16 -4.77
N ILE A 226 -1.68 -11.00 -5.60
CA ILE A 226 -1.62 -11.37 -7.03
C ILE A 226 -0.61 -10.49 -7.79
N ALA A 227 -0.60 -9.18 -7.52
CA ALA A 227 0.22 -8.25 -8.27
C ALA A 227 1.72 -8.32 -7.92
N TYR A 228 2.04 -8.54 -6.63
CA TYR A 228 3.42 -8.41 -6.14
C TYR A 228 3.98 -9.65 -5.47
N PHE A 229 3.13 -10.61 -5.09
CA PHE A 229 3.54 -11.83 -4.39
C PHE A 229 2.87 -13.08 -5.00
N PRO A 230 3.01 -13.32 -6.32
CA PRO A 230 2.27 -14.39 -7.01
C PRO A 230 2.66 -15.79 -6.53
N GLU A 231 3.83 -15.95 -5.92
CA GLU A 231 4.34 -17.23 -5.43
C GLU A 231 3.95 -17.54 -3.98
N VAL A 232 3.38 -16.55 -3.27
CA VAL A 232 2.95 -16.71 -1.88
C VAL A 232 1.47 -17.06 -1.85
N ALA A 233 1.12 -18.13 -1.15
CA ALA A 233 -0.27 -18.49 -0.96
C ALA A 233 -1.01 -17.37 -0.21
N THR A 234 -2.18 -16.97 -0.72
CA THR A 234 -2.98 -15.88 -0.14
C THR A 234 -3.55 -16.20 1.26
N SER A 235 -3.51 -17.48 1.65
CA SER A 235 -3.95 -17.98 2.96
C SER A 235 -2.94 -17.71 4.09
N ASP A 236 -1.71 -17.35 3.76
CA ASP A 236 -0.62 -17.19 4.74
C ASP A 236 -0.38 -15.72 5.13
N GLN A 237 -1.33 -14.81 4.82
CA GLN A 237 -1.23 -13.38 5.11
C GLN A 237 -2.18 -12.90 6.21
#